data_7c236a3a25f6f97d92da5f883614dd14
#
_entry.id   7c236a3a25f6f97d92da5f883614dd14
#
_cell.length_a   1.000
_cell.length_b   1.000
_cell.length_c   1.000
_cell.angle_alpha   90.00
_cell.angle_beta   90.00
_cell.angle_gamma   90.00
#
_symmetry.space_group_name_H-M   'P 1'
#
loop_
_entity.id
_entity.type
_entity.pdbx_description
1 polymer ?
#
loop_
_entity_poly.entity_id
_entity_poly.type
_entity_poly.pdbx_seq_one_letter_code
_entity_poly.pdbx_strand_id
1 'polypeptide(L)'
;MKKILLSIVFLSSIGLSAQTTIFQDSFDTYTDFAITGIGSWTLIDVDLKNTYGFNAPTTFLNSGVAKSFQIFNAANVTPALTASATSNWTPRTGAKNIVCFAAASPAPALNDDWLISPLVTLGSTGNVVSFWAKSCATEYGLEKFKVGVSLGNTTSSVTLLSTGSFVTTPANITYVQYSYNVPASFNGQGVYFSINCVSDDQFGFAVDDFIVTTTGLNTNDYFANNFKVFPNPSSDLVSVSNNNNSVIDTIEMTDINGRIVKSVTSTTNFSVKELSAGVYFLKVTTAEGVGTTKFVKQ
;
A
#
# COMPACT_ATOMS: atom_id res chain seq x y z
N MET A 1 -39.65 24.64 -49.38
CA MET A 1 -39.60 24.56 -47.91
C MET A 1 -38.50 23.59 -47.53
N LYS A 2 -37.32 24.10 -47.07
CA LYS A 2 -36.20 23.27 -46.60
C LYS A 2 -36.39 22.96 -45.13
N LYS A 3 -36.52 21.69 -44.77
CA LYS A 3 -36.59 21.24 -43.38
C LYS A 3 -35.16 21.12 -42.86
N ILE A 4 -34.78 21.96 -41.87
CA ILE A 4 -33.51 21.89 -41.12
C ILE A 4 -33.70 20.83 -40.04
N LEU A 5 -32.96 19.73 -40.09
CA LEU A 5 -32.92 18.72 -39.06
C LEU A 5 -31.87 19.16 -38.03
N LEU A 6 -32.32 19.54 -36.83
CA LEU A 6 -31.45 19.93 -35.73
C LEU A 6 -31.03 18.65 -34.97
N SER A 7 -29.80 18.18 -35.18
CA SER A 7 -29.25 17.04 -34.45
C SER A 7 -28.73 17.56 -33.11
N ILE A 8 -29.39 17.21 -32.01
CA ILE A 8 -28.90 17.46 -30.65
C ILE A 8 -27.89 16.36 -30.33
N VAL A 9 -26.60 16.73 -30.29
CA VAL A 9 -25.53 15.86 -29.79
C VAL A 9 -25.54 15.92 -28.27
N PHE A 10 -25.97 14.86 -27.61
CA PHE A 10 -25.79 14.69 -26.16
C PHE A 10 -24.29 14.42 -25.88
N LEU A 11 -23.56 15.43 -25.43
CA LEU A 11 -22.25 15.21 -24.79
C LEU A 11 -22.48 14.63 -23.40
N SER A 12 -22.39 13.32 -23.27
CA SER A 12 -22.24 12.70 -21.95
C SER A 12 -20.83 13.04 -21.43
N SER A 13 -20.73 13.93 -20.46
CA SER A 13 -19.51 14.15 -19.70
C SER A 13 -19.22 12.89 -18.88
N ILE A 14 -18.30 12.05 -19.37
CA ILE A 14 -17.68 11.01 -18.56
C ILE A 14 -16.82 11.75 -17.55
N GLY A 15 -17.30 11.85 -16.32
CA GLY A 15 -16.50 12.34 -15.21
C GLY A 15 -15.35 11.39 -14.97
N LEU A 16 -14.16 11.72 -15.49
CA LEU A 16 -12.91 11.07 -15.07
C LEU A 16 -12.64 11.51 -13.63
N SER A 17 -13.01 10.68 -12.66
CA SER A 17 -12.51 10.84 -11.29
C SER A 17 -11.02 10.56 -11.31
N ALA A 18 -10.20 11.57 -11.01
CA ALA A 18 -8.76 11.40 -10.89
C ALA A 18 -8.48 10.42 -9.73
N GLN A 19 -7.72 9.39 -10.03
CA GLN A 19 -7.27 8.43 -9.02
C GLN A 19 -6.07 9.03 -8.27
N THR A 20 -6.12 9.02 -6.95
CA THR A 20 -5.04 9.54 -6.08
C THR A 20 -4.29 8.37 -5.44
N THR A 21 -2.97 8.42 -5.49
CA THR A 21 -2.11 7.47 -4.77
C THR A 21 -2.13 7.80 -3.28
N ILE A 22 -2.49 6.82 -2.45
CA ILE A 22 -2.52 6.93 -0.97
C ILE A 22 -1.40 6.14 -0.31
N PHE A 23 -0.79 5.19 -1.02
CA PHE A 23 0.41 4.47 -0.60
C PHE A 23 1.17 3.97 -1.83
N GLN A 24 2.51 3.99 -1.78
CA GLN A 24 3.37 3.38 -2.80
C GLN A 24 4.71 2.98 -2.23
N ASP A 25 5.30 1.91 -2.76
CA ASP A 25 6.65 1.45 -2.44
C ASP A 25 7.26 0.72 -3.64
N SER A 26 8.45 1.14 -4.06
CA SER A 26 9.25 0.51 -5.14
C SER A 26 10.38 -0.36 -4.58
N PHE A 27 10.47 -0.53 -3.27
CA PHE A 27 11.51 -1.29 -2.56
C PHE A 27 12.96 -0.80 -2.73
N ASP A 28 13.20 0.28 -3.45
CA ASP A 28 14.56 0.79 -3.77
C ASP A 28 15.31 1.34 -2.56
N THR A 29 14.60 1.82 -1.55
CA THR A 29 15.20 2.52 -0.39
C THR A 29 15.78 1.57 0.65
N TYR A 30 15.46 0.28 0.60
CA TYR A 30 15.85 -0.69 1.60
C TYR A 30 17.25 -1.26 1.35
N THR A 31 17.83 -1.87 2.39
CA THR A 31 19.15 -2.49 2.31
C THR A 31 19.12 -3.72 1.38
N ASP A 32 20.13 -3.85 0.52
CA ASP A 32 20.26 -5.00 -0.37
C ASP A 32 20.26 -6.31 0.42
N PHE A 33 19.51 -7.27 -0.06
CA PHE A 33 19.37 -8.61 0.49
C PHE A 33 18.81 -8.68 1.91
N ALA A 34 18.19 -7.59 2.41
CA ALA A 34 17.49 -7.61 3.69
C ALA A 34 16.32 -8.61 3.68
N ILE A 35 16.17 -9.35 4.79
CA ILE A 35 15.06 -10.27 5.06
C ILE A 35 14.24 -9.82 6.28
N THR A 36 14.67 -8.75 6.93
CA THR A 36 14.01 -8.07 8.05
C THR A 36 14.29 -6.57 7.99
N GLY A 37 13.54 -5.76 8.71
CA GLY A 37 13.76 -4.31 8.76
C GLY A 37 13.43 -3.61 7.43
N ILE A 38 12.45 -4.10 6.71
CA ILE A 38 11.99 -3.53 5.44
C ILE A 38 10.87 -2.53 5.76
N GLY A 39 11.24 -1.35 6.24
CA GLY A 39 10.30 -0.32 6.68
C GLY A 39 9.27 -0.88 7.67
N SER A 40 8.00 -0.60 7.41
CA SER A 40 6.87 -1.13 8.18
C SER A 40 6.19 -2.35 7.52
N TRP A 41 6.82 -2.97 6.50
CA TRP A 41 6.36 -4.23 5.93
C TRP A 41 6.52 -5.37 6.96
N THR A 42 5.53 -6.24 7.02
CA THR A 42 5.58 -7.46 7.84
C THR A 42 5.80 -8.66 6.92
N LEU A 43 6.87 -9.40 7.19
CA LEU A 43 7.24 -10.61 6.46
C LEU A 43 7.01 -11.82 7.38
N ILE A 44 6.20 -12.76 6.94
CA ILE A 44 5.88 -13.98 7.73
C ILE A 44 6.18 -15.20 6.87
N ASP A 45 7.17 -15.96 7.31
CA ASP A 45 7.53 -17.28 6.81
C ASP A 45 6.74 -18.31 7.64
N VAL A 46 5.74 -18.94 7.05
CA VAL A 46 4.89 -19.93 7.72
C VAL A 46 5.42 -21.33 7.54
N ASP A 47 6.04 -21.62 6.41
CA ASP A 47 6.57 -22.96 6.13
C ASP A 47 7.91 -23.24 6.82
N LEU A 48 8.63 -22.18 7.24
CA LEU A 48 9.92 -22.20 7.97
C LEU A 48 11.03 -23.00 7.25
N LYS A 49 10.92 -23.15 5.95
CA LYS A 49 11.88 -23.90 5.16
C LYS A 49 13.02 -23.02 4.68
N ASN A 50 14.20 -23.64 4.55
CA ASN A 50 15.25 -23.02 3.77
C ASN A 50 14.78 -22.81 2.34
N THR A 51 15.26 -21.73 1.73
CA THR A 51 14.96 -21.43 0.33
C THR A 51 16.07 -21.91 -0.60
N TYR A 52 15.75 -22.03 -1.87
CA TYR A 52 16.80 -22.16 -2.88
C TYR A 52 17.67 -20.90 -2.96
N GLY A 53 18.87 -21.07 -3.46
CA GLY A 53 19.80 -20.03 -3.88
C GLY A 53 20.33 -20.34 -5.26
N PHE A 54 21.31 -19.58 -5.73
CA PHE A 54 22.00 -19.86 -6.97
C PHE A 54 23.15 -20.85 -6.74
N ASN A 55 23.51 -21.58 -7.79
CA ASN A 55 24.71 -22.45 -7.77
C ASN A 55 26.00 -21.61 -7.77
N ALA A 56 27.04 -22.15 -7.15
CA ALA A 56 28.36 -21.52 -7.23
C ALA A 56 28.79 -21.25 -8.69
N PRO A 57 29.49 -20.17 -8.96
CA PRO A 57 30.06 -19.21 -8.00
C PRO A 57 29.13 -18.10 -7.55
N THR A 58 27.85 -18.11 -7.93
CA THR A 58 26.91 -17.02 -7.64
C THR A 58 26.53 -17.02 -6.16
N THR A 59 26.71 -15.87 -5.51
CA THR A 59 26.42 -15.71 -4.09
C THR A 59 25.87 -14.31 -3.77
N PHE A 60 25.06 -14.22 -2.71
CA PHE A 60 24.54 -12.99 -2.13
C PHE A 60 24.18 -13.23 -0.66
N LEU A 61 24.03 -12.16 0.10
CA LEU A 61 23.68 -12.25 1.53
C LEU A 61 22.30 -12.89 1.71
N ASN A 62 22.16 -13.77 2.71
CA ASN A 62 20.94 -14.53 3.03
C ASN A 62 20.49 -15.50 1.90
N SER A 63 21.37 -15.91 1.01
CA SER A 63 21.10 -17.00 0.06
C SER A 63 20.87 -18.31 0.80
N GLY A 64 19.82 -19.04 0.46
CA GLY A 64 19.57 -20.41 0.97
C GLY A 64 19.05 -20.51 2.40
N VAL A 65 18.85 -19.39 3.13
CA VAL A 65 18.28 -19.43 4.49
C VAL A 65 16.76 -19.39 4.46
N ALA A 66 16.13 -19.85 5.54
CA ALA A 66 14.68 -19.71 5.73
C ALA A 66 14.29 -18.24 5.79
N LYS A 67 13.32 -17.86 5.01
CA LYS A 67 12.80 -16.49 4.91
C LYS A 67 11.53 -16.45 4.08
N SER A 68 10.70 -15.48 4.32
CA SER A 68 9.56 -15.17 3.46
C SER A 68 10.04 -14.43 2.21
N PHE A 69 10.09 -13.12 2.25
CA PHE A 69 10.56 -12.28 1.14
C PHE A 69 11.92 -11.64 1.44
N GLN A 70 12.63 -11.24 0.40
CA GLN A 70 13.95 -10.61 0.48
C GLN A 70 14.04 -9.44 -0.48
N ILE A 71 14.59 -8.29 -0.05
CA ILE A 71 15.01 -7.23 -0.96
C ILE A 71 16.11 -7.77 -1.88
N PHE A 72 15.93 -7.64 -3.17
CA PHE A 72 16.84 -8.22 -4.14
C PHE A 72 17.38 -7.18 -5.12
N ASN A 73 18.70 -7.13 -5.22
CA ASN A 73 19.45 -6.30 -6.14
C ASN A 73 20.29 -7.19 -7.05
N ALA A 74 19.80 -7.44 -8.26
CA ALA A 74 20.46 -8.35 -9.21
C ALA A 74 21.87 -7.89 -9.62
N ALA A 75 22.13 -6.57 -9.61
CA ALA A 75 23.42 -6.01 -9.94
C ALA A 75 24.48 -6.20 -8.84
N ASN A 76 24.03 -6.37 -7.57
CA ASN A 76 24.91 -6.54 -6.42
C ASN A 76 25.10 -8.02 -6.00
N VAL A 77 24.55 -8.96 -6.75
CA VAL A 77 24.88 -10.38 -6.64
C VAL A 77 26.31 -10.60 -7.17
N THR A 78 27.03 -11.55 -6.64
CA THR A 78 28.41 -11.82 -7.06
C THR A 78 28.52 -13.21 -7.72
N PRO A 79 28.85 -13.29 -9.03
CA PRO A 79 28.86 -12.20 -10.02
C PRO A 79 27.47 -11.62 -10.27
N ALA A 80 27.38 -10.36 -10.73
CA ALA A 80 26.11 -9.72 -11.04
C ALA A 80 25.27 -10.56 -12.02
N LEU A 81 23.96 -10.61 -11.75
CA LEU A 81 23.04 -11.35 -12.61
C LEU A 81 22.66 -10.53 -13.82
N THR A 82 22.66 -11.17 -14.98
CA THR A 82 22.17 -10.60 -16.23
C THR A 82 20.96 -11.40 -16.72
N ALA A 83 20.00 -10.69 -17.33
CA ALA A 83 18.83 -11.36 -17.89
C ALA A 83 19.22 -12.28 -19.06
N SER A 84 18.55 -13.43 -19.14
CA SER A 84 18.62 -14.39 -20.24
C SER A 84 17.22 -14.60 -20.84
N ALA A 85 17.09 -15.52 -21.77
CA ALA A 85 15.79 -15.87 -22.35
C ALA A 85 14.84 -16.56 -21.34
N THR A 86 15.40 -17.25 -20.33
CA THR A 86 14.64 -18.07 -19.37
C THR A 86 14.75 -17.59 -17.92
N SER A 87 15.62 -16.60 -17.65
CA SER A 87 15.85 -16.09 -16.29
C SER A 87 16.08 -14.59 -16.28
N ASN A 88 15.31 -13.85 -15.46
CA ASN A 88 15.43 -12.40 -15.31
C ASN A 88 15.08 -11.97 -13.88
N TRP A 89 16.09 -11.53 -13.12
CA TRP A 89 15.99 -11.10 -11.72
C TRP A 89 16.03 -9.57 -11.56
N THR A 90 16.14 -8.84 -12.68
CA THR A 90 16.17 -7.37 -12.63
C THR A 90 14.85 -6.79 -12.15
N PRO A 91 14.86 -5.66 -11.42
CA PRO A 91 13.64 -4.98 -11.02
C PRO A 91 12.88 -4.44 -12.24
N ARG A 92 11.64 -4.01 -12.01
CA ARG A 92 10.83 -3.30 -13.00
C ARG A 92 11.28 -1.85 -13.11
N THR A 93 11.37 -1.18 -11.97
CA THR A 93 11.89 0.19 -11.86
C THR A 93 13.04 0.23 -10.86
N GLY A 94 13.83 1.28 -10.87
CA GLY A 94 14.93 1.46 -9.94
C GLY A 94 16.02 0.38 -10.01
N ALA A 95 16.55 0.01 -8.84
CA ALA A 95 17.65 -0.93 -8.69
C ALA A 95 17.27 -2.23 -7.97
N LYS A 96 16.10 -2.27 -7.33
CA LYS A 96 15.70 -3.36 -6.44
C LYS A 96 14.23 -3.74 -6.64
N ASN A 97 13.94 -4.96 -6.29
CA ASN A 97 12.60 -5.51 -6.12
C ASN A 97 12.55 -6.30 -4.80
N ILE A 98 11.40 -6.88 -4.47
CA ILE A 98 11.29 -7.83 -3.37
C ILE A 98 10.95 -9.20 -3.94
N VAL A 99 11.65 -10.25 -3.50
CA VAL A 99 11.57 -11.61 -4.06
C VAL A 99 11.28 -12.63 -2.98
N CYS A 100 10.31 -13.51 -3.23
CA CYS A 100 10.17 -14.78 -2.54
C CYS A 100 10.91 -15.86 -3.34
N PHE A 101 11.85 -16.55 -2.70
CA PHE A 101 12.53 -17.70 -3.27
C PHE A 101 11.75 -18.98 -2.96
N ALA A 102 11.78 -19.93 -3.88
CA ALA A 102 11.11 -21.20 -3.66
C ALA A 102 11.67 -21.93 -2.43
N ALA A 103 10.77 -22.54 -1.66
CA ALA A 103 11.11 -23.39 -0.53
C ALA A 103 11.91 -24.63 -1.02
N ALA A 104 12.98 -24.91 -0.30
CA ALA A 104 13.82 -26.08 -0.61
C ALA A 104 13.29 -27.34 0.12
N SER A 105 13.86 -28.49 -0.24
CA SER A 105 13.59 -29.77 0.44
C SER A 105 13.60 -29.66 1.99
N PRO A 106 12.81 -30.47 2.74
CA PRO A 106 12.12 -31.67 2.25
C PRO A 106 10.79 -31.39 1.56
N ALA A 107 10.43 -32.29 0.63
CA ALA A 107 9.14 -32.23 -0.03
C ALA A 107 7.96 -32.45 0.96
N PRO A 108 6.79 -31.84 0.73
CA PRO A 108 6.46 -30.95 -0.38
C PRO A 108 7.16 -29.59 -0.21
N ALA A 109 7.75 -29.06 -1.29
CA ALA A 109 8.48 -27.79 -1.31
C ALA A 109 7.54 -26.59 -1.50
N LEU A 110 6.41 -26.62 -0.82
CA LEU A 110 5.39 -25.58 -0.88
C LEU A 110 5.84 -24.35 -0.07
N ASN A 111 5.78 -23.19 -0.69
CA ASN A 111 5.86 -21.92 0.01
C ASN A 111 4.54 -21.61 0.72
N ASP A 112 4.63 -21.01 1.88
CA ASP A 112 3.57 -20.27 2.54
C ASP A 112 4.19 -19.00 3.13
N ASP A 113 4.53 -18.08 2.23
CA ASP A 113 5.34 -16.89 2.49
C ASP A 113 4.54 -15.63 2.26
N TRP A 114 4.47 -14.79 3.27
CA TRP A 114 3.61 -13.61 3.28
C TRP A 114 4.42 -12.32 3.28
N LEU A 115 4.07 -11.44 2.36
CA LEU A 115 4.44 -10.04 2.32
C LEU A 115 3.20 -9.21 2.67
N ILE A 116 3.21 -8.56 3.83
CA ILE A 116 2.07 -7.79 4.35
C ILE A 116 2.46 -6.32 4.38
N SER A 117 1.66 -5.46 3.77
CA SER A 117 1.94 -4.03 3.65
C SER A 117 1.94 -3.32 5.01
N PRO A 118 2.54 -2.13 5.11
CA PRO A 118 2.20 -1.18 6.17
C PRO A 118 0.69 -0.93 6.24
N LEU A 119 0.24 -0.35 7.36
CA LEU A 119 -1.15 0.10 7.50
C LEU A 119 -1.46 1.18 6.46
N VAL A 120 -2.49 0.97 5.66
CA VAL A 120 -2.96 1.92 4.65
C VAL A 120 -4.38 2.36 4.98
N THR A 121 -4.58 3.66 5.20
CA THR A 121 -5.93 4.21 5.38
C THR A 121 -6.58 4.42 4.01
N LEU A 122 -7.66 3.69 3.77
CA LEU A 122 -8.39 3.72 2.50
C LEU A 122 -9.24 4.99 2.37
N GLY A 123 -9.46 5.42 1.14
CA GLY A 123 -10.44 6.45 0.83
C GLY A 123 -11.89 5.97 0.92
N SER A 124 -12.83 6.87 0.76
CA SER A 124 -14.27 6.59 0.88
C SER A 124 -14.83 5.76 -0.27
N THR A 125 -14.14 5.70 -1.42
CA THR A 125 -14.59 4.94 -2.59
C THR A 125 -13.47 4.70 -3.60
N GLY A 126 -13.64 3.69 -4.45
CA GLY A 126 -12.74 3.41 -5.57
C GLY A 126 -11.32 3.06 -5.15
N ASN A 127 -11.19 2.35 -4.03
CA ASN A 127 -9.90 1.87 -3.54
C ASN A 127 -9.41 0.71 -4.39
N VAL A 128 -8.17 0.80 -4.86
CA VAL A 128 -7.53 -0.21 -5.71
C VAL A 128 -6.12 -0.45 -5.19
N VAL A 129 -5.74 -1.71 -5.02
CA VAL A 129 -4.36 -2.13 -4.82
C VAL A 129 -3.80 -2.67 -6.11
N SER A 130 -2.60 -2.28 -6.47
CA SER A 130 -1.89 -2.81 -7.62
C SER A 130 -0.39 -2.98 -7.33
N PHE A 131 0.22 -3.90 -8.05
CA PHE A 131 1.65 -4.16 -8.02
C PHE A 131 2.07 -4.85 -9.33
N TRP A 132 3.37 -4.88 -9.57
CA TRP A 132 3.92 -5.63 -10.68
C TRP A 132 4.60 -6.89 -10.16
N ALA A 133 4.38 -8.01 -10.86
CA ALA A 133 5.01 -9.26 -10.47
C ALA A 133 5.37 -10.13 -11.67
N LYS A 134 6.31 -11.05 -11.46
CA LYS A 134 6.75 -12.03 -12.46
C LYS A 134 7.33 -13.27 -11.81
N SER A 135 7.42 -14.36 -12.57
CA SER A 135 8.41 -15.41 -12.30
C SER A 135 9.80 -14.90 -12.69
N CYS A 136 10.81 -15.14 -11.87
CA CYS A 136 12.19 -14.80 -12.20
C CYS A 136 12.83 -15.82 -13.16
N ALA A 137 12.31 -17.04 -13.20
CA ALA A 137 12.75 -18.10 -14.12
C ALA A 137 11.54 -18.88 -14.63
N THR A 138 11.65 -19.47 -15.82
CA THR A 138 10.60 -20.31 -16.42
C THR A 138 10.94 -21.79 -16.46
N GLU A 139 12.19 -22.15 -16.16
CA GLU A 139 12.69 -23.52 -16.25
C GLU A 139 12.09 -24.45 -15.19
N TYR A 140 11.67 -23.88 -14.05
CA TYR A 140 11.13 -24.63 -12.90
C TYR A 140 9.62 -24.45 -12.71
N GLY A 141 8.93 -23.90 -13.71
CA GLY A 141 7.50 -23.61 -13.66
C GLY A 141 7.17 -22.15 -13.30
N LEU A 142 5.89 -21.87 -13.16
CA LEU A 142 5.38 -20.51 -12.96
C LEU A 142 4.98 -20.31 -11.52
N GLU A 143 5.35 -19.17 -10.99
CA GLU A 143 5.07 -18.79 -9.61
C GLU A 143 3.57 -18.63 -9.34
N LYS A 144 3.17 -18.98 -8.12
CA LYS A 144 1.78 -18.96 -7.66
C LYS A 144 1.65 -18.08 -6.43
N PHE A 145 0.61 -17.27 -6.40
CA PHE A 145 0.37 -16.36 -5.27
C PHE A 145 -1.11 -16.10 -5.04
N LYS A 146 -1.43 -15.54 -3.85
CA LYS A 146 -2.75 -15.01 -3.49
C LYS A 146 -2.60 -13.56 -3.07
N VAL A 147 -3.67 -12.79 -3.25
CA VAL A 147 -3.73 -11.39 -2.81
C VAL A 147 -4.91 -11.21 -1.89
N GLY A 148 -4.71 -10.50 -0.80
CA GLY A 148 -5.76 -10.28 0.18
C GLY A 148 -5.70 -8.93 0.88
N VAL A 149 -6.75 -8.63 1.64
CA VAL A 149 -6.89 -7.46 2.51
C VAL A 149 -7.40 -7.89 3.88
N SER A 150 -6.92 -7.26 4.93
CA SER A 150 -7.29 -7.56 6.32
C SER A 150 -7.24 -6.31 7.21
N LEU A 151 -7.85 -6.38 8.39
CA LEU A 151 -7.76 -5.34 9.42
C LEU A 151 -6.58 -5.54 10.38
N GLY A 152 -5.84 -6.62 10.23
CA GLY A 152 -4.66 -6.96 11.03
C GLY A 152 -3.48 -7.40 10.18
N ASN A 153 -2.27 -7.20 10.67
CA ASN A 153 -1.02 -7.57 10.00
C ASN A 153 -0.59 -9.02 10.24
N THR A 154 -1.56 -9.94 10.20
CA THR A 154 -1.35 -11.38 10.40
C THR A 154 -1.84 -12.18 9.20
N THR A 155 -1.53 -13.47 9.17
CA THR A 155 -1.99 -14.38 8.11
C THR A 155 -3.44 -14.85 8.29
N SER A 156 -4.08 -14.50 9.41
CA SER A 156 -5.46 -14.85 9.72
C SER A 156 -6.44 -13.77 9.28
N SER A 157 -7.71 -14.17 9.06
CA SER A 157 -8.82 -13.25 8.77
C SER A 157 -8.60 -12.39 7.51
N VAL A 158 -7.91 -12.93 6.52
CA VAL A 158 -7.66 -12.27 5.24
C VAL A 158 -8.84 -12.47 4.30
N THR A 159 -9.39 -11.39 3.78
CA THR A 159 -10.36 -11.41 2.69
C THR A 159 -9.59 -11.46 1.36
N LEU A 160 -9.74 -12.55 0.62
CA LEU A 160 -9.06 -12.71 -0.66
C LEU A 160 -9.62 -11.73 -1.71
N LEU A 161 -8.73 -11.03 -2.39
CA LEU A 161 -8.99 -10.18 -3.53
C LEU A 161 -8.77 -10.93 -4.85
N SER A 162 -7.81 -11.86 -4.87
CA SER A 162 -7.57 -12.73 -6.02
C SER A 162 -8.64 -13.82 -6.11
N THR A 163 -8.98 -14.21 -7.33
CA THR A 163 -9.95 -15.28 -7.62
C THR A 163 -9.28 -16.65 -7.69
N GLY A 164 -10.03 -17.70 -7.41
CA GLY A 164 -9.54 -19.08 -7.43
C GLY A 164 -8.66 -19.44 -6.25
N SER A 165 -8.00 -20.59 -6.33
CA SER A 165 -7.10 -21.09 -5.26
C SER A 165 -5.79 -20.30 -5.19
N PHE A 166 -5.31 -19.81 -6.34
CA PHE A 166 -4.13 -18.95 -6.52
C PHE A 166 -4.15 -18.30 -7.91
N VAL A 167 -3.34 -17.27 -8.07
CA VAL A 167 -2.99 -16.67 -9.38
C VAL A 167 -1.67 -17.27 -9.83
N THR A 168 -1.54 -17.57 -11.11
CA THR A 168 -0.28 -17.99 -11.71
C THR A 168 0.28 -16.86 -12.56
N THR A 169 1.59 -16.60 -12.45
CA THR A 169 2.27 -15.63 -13.32
C THR A 169 2.26 -16.11 -14.78
N PRO A 170 2.31 -15.19 -15.77
CA PRO A 170 2.39 -15.60 -17.18
C PRO A 170 3.67 -16.39 -17.48
N ALA A 171 3.63 -17.19 -18.55
CA ALA A 171 4.74 -18.01 -19.03
C ALA A 171 5.85 -17.16 -19.68
N ASN A 172 6.30 -16.12 -18.99
CA ASN A 172 7.39 -15.24 -19.37
C ASN A 172 8.09 -14.71 -18.12
N ILE A 173 9.25 -14.10 -18.30
CA ILE A 173 10.06 -13.50 -17.24
C ILE A 173 9.93 -11.98 -17.20
N THR A 174 8.80 -11.44 -17.69
CA THR A 174 8.51 -10.01 -17.72
C THR A 174 7.46 -9.67 -16.69
N TYR A 175 7.56 -8.49 -16.11
CA TYR A 175 6.56 -8.00 -15.16
C TYR A 175 5.20 -7.79 -15.81
N VAL A 176 4.17 -8.22 -15.12
CA VAL A 176 2.76 -7.94 -15.43
C VAL A 176 2.15 -7.23 -14.24
N GLN A 177 1.31 -6.25 -14.51
CA GLN A 177 0.57 -5.55 -13.48
C GLN A 177 -0.65 -6.37 -13.03
N TYR A 178 -0.75 -6.56 -11.72
CA TYR A 178 -1.93 -7.10 -11.05
C TYR A 178 -2.64 -5.97 -10.33
N SER A 179 -3.96 -5.90 -10.49
CA SER A 179 -4.77 -4.83 -9.93
C SER A 179 -6.08 -5.40 -9.41
N TYR A 180 -6.44 -5.02 -8.17
CA TYR A 180 -7.61 -5.54 -7.48
C TYR A 180 -8.40 -4.41 -6.84
N ASN A 181 -9.72 -4.39 -7.10
CA ASN A 181 -10.63 -3.51 -6.39
C ASN A 181 -10.79 -4.00 -4.95
N VAL A 182 -10.70 -3.07 -4.00
CA VAL A 182 -10.93 -3.37 -2.59
C VAL A 182 -12.45 -3.34 -2.33
N PRO A 183 -13.02 -4.34 -1.63
CA PRO A 183 -14.43 -4.35 -1.28
C PRO A 183 -14.86 -3.10 -0.50
N ALA A 184 -16.05 -2.58 -0.81
CA ALA A 184 -16.57 -1.34 -0.19
C ALA A 184 -16.73 -1.43 1.35
N SER A 185 -16.79 -2.65 1.90
CA SER A 185 -16.80 -2.87 3.35
C SER A 185 -15.53 -2.38 4.05
N PHE A 186 -14.44 -2.17 3.33
CA PHE A 186 -13.17 -1.64 3.87
C PHE A 186 -13.00 -0.13 3.66
N ASN A 187 -13.91 0.54 2.94
CA ASN A 187 -13.79 1.97 2.66
C ASN A 187 -13.62 2.78 3.96
N GLY A 188 -12.69 3.73 3.94
CA GLY A 188 -12.38 4.60 5.07
C GLY A 188 -11.66 3.92 6.24
N GLN A 189 -11.35 2.62 6.14
CA GLN A 189 -10.68 1.88 7.21
C GLN A 189 -9.17 1.83 6.99
N GLY A 190 -8.42 1.66 8.08
CA GLY A 190 -7.03 1.25 8.05
C GLY A 190 -6.95 -0.25 7.78
N VAL A 191 -6.25 -0.63 6.72
CA VAL A 191 -6.13 -2.03 6.29
C VAL A 191 -4.69 -2.40 5.99
N TYR A 192 -4.45 -3.70 5.94
CA TYR A 192 -3.20 -4.30 5.47
C TYR A 192 -3.50 -5.11 4.21
N PHE A 193 -2.65 -4.99 3.21
CA PHE A 193 -2.69 -5.82 2.02
C PHE A 193 -1.67 -6.95 2.14
N SER A 194 -2.01 -8.11 1.65
CA SER A 194 -1.10 -9.26 1.67
C SER A 194 -0.89 -9.82 0.27
N ILE A 195 0.36 -10.20 -0.02
CA ILE A 195 0.74 -11.07 -1.13
C ILE A 195 1.31 -12.33 -0.50
N ASN A 196 0.62 -13.45 -0.69
CA ASN A 196 1.09 -14.75 -0.20
C ASN A 196 1.63 -15.56 -1.37
N CYS A 197 2.93 -15.83 -1.40
CA CYS A 197 3.54 -16.80 -2.30
C CYS A 197 3.15 -18.22 -1.84
N VAL A 198 2.56 -18.99 -2.76
CA VAL A 198 2.12 -20.37 -2.54
C VAL A 198 2.66 -21.28 -3.64
N SER A 199 3.84 -20.98 -4.11
CA SER A 199 4.55 -21.74 -5.13
C SER A 199 4.95 -23.14 -4.62
N ASP A 200 5.18 -24.06 -5.54
CA ASP A 200 5.48 -25.45 -5.26
C ASP A 200 6.70 -25.86 -6.13
N ASP A 201 7.89 -25.72 -5.55
CA ASP A 201 9.17 -26.06 -6.18
C ASP A 201 9.43 -25.28 -7.50
N GLN A 202 8.97 -24.03 -7.59
CA GLN A 202 9.41 -23.08 -8.63
C GLN A 202 10.78 -22.49 -8.24
N PHE A 203 11.08 -21.22 -8.60
CA PHE A 203 12.41 -20.70 -8.24
C PHE A 203 12.38 -19.30 -7.60
N GLY A 204 11.67 -18.36 -8.16
CA GLY A 204 11.61 -17.01 -7.59
C GLY A 204 10.46 -16.15 -8.10
N PHE A 205 9.68 -15.64 -7.17
CA PHE A 205 8.54 -14.74 -7.37
C PHE A 205 8.96 -13.31 -7.04
N ALA A 206 9.08 -12.44 -8.03
CA ALA A 206 9.43 -11.04 -7.85
C ALA A 206 8.19 -10.15 -7.84
N VAL A 207 8.15 -9.22 -6.88
CA VAL A 207 7.16 -8.15 -6.75
C VAL A 207 7.86 -6.81 -6.79
N ASP A 208 7.24 -5.82 -7.44
CA ASP A 208 7.76 -4.46 -7.55
C ASP A 208 6.63 -3.43 -7.69
N ASP A 209 6.93 -2.16 -7.44
CA ASP A 209 6.02 -1.02 -7.62
C ASP A 209 4.62 -1.28 -7.02
N PHE A 210 4.57 -1.49 -5.73
CA PHE A 210 3.31 -1.66 -5.00
C PHE A 210 2.63 -0.31 -4.80
N ILE A 211 1.37 -0.19 -5.19
CA ILE A 211 0.62 1.07 -5.18
C ILE A 211 -0.80 0.83 -4.68
N VAL A 212 -1.28 1.69 -3.80
CA VAL A 212 -2.70 1.77 -3.43
C VAL A 212 -3.24 3.14 -3.84
N THR A 213 -4.36 3.13 -4.55
CA THR A 213 -5.01 4.34 -5.04
C THR A 213 -6.47 4.39 -4.61
N THR A 214 -7.04 5.59 -4.63
CA THR A 214 -8.46 5.83 -4.36
C THR A 214 -9.02 6.90 -5.31
N THR A 215 -10.31 6.84 -5.60
CA THR A 215 -11.03 7.92 -6.32
C THR A 215 -11.74 8.88 -5.36
N GLY A 216 -11.90 8.50 -4.10
CA GLY A 216 -12.55 9.32 -3.06
C GLY A 216 -11.59 9.54 -1.89
N LEU A 217 -10.93 10.71 -1.86
CA LEU A 217 -10.24 11.16 -0.65
C LEU A 217 -11.30 11.68 0.33
N ASN A 218 -11.42 11.00 1.46
CA ASN A 218 -12.32 11.47 2.53
C ASN A 218 -11.50 11.95 3.72
N THR A 219 -11.13 13.23 3.69
CA THR A 219 -10.45 13.88 4.82
C THR A 219 -11.31 13.90 6.09
N ASN A 220 -12.64 13.84 5.93
CA ASN A 220 -13.58 13.80 7.06
C ASN A 220 -13.54 12.43 7.77
N ASP A 221 -13.45 11.34 7.04
CA ASP A 221 -13.42 9.99 7.64
C ASP A 221 -12.10 9.74 8.36
N TYR A 222 -10.97 10.17 7.80
CA TYR A 222 -9.69 10.10 8.52
C TYR A 222 -9.77 10.84 9.86
N PHE A 223 -10.38 12.05 9.86
CA PHE A 223 -10.56 12.79 11.08
C PHE A 223 -11.49 12.05 12.07
N ALA A 224 -12.65 11.60 11.60
CA ALA A 224 -13.67 10.96 12.46
C ALA A 224 -13.15 9.67 13.13
N ASN A 225 -12.31 8.93 12.44
CA ASN A 225 -11.73 7.68 12.96
C ASN A 225 -10.58 7.89 13.95
N ASN A 226 -9.79 8.95 13.76
CA ASN A 226 -8.54 9.15 14.50
C ASN A 226 -8.59 10.28 15.52
N PHE A 227 -9.46 11.27 15.35
CA PHE A 227 -9.49 12.47 16.18
C PHE A 227 -10.89 12.80 16.68
N LYS A 228 -10.94 13.48 17.82
CA LYS A 228 -12.17 14.12 18.30
C LYS A 228 -11.83 15.55 18.73
N VAL A 229 -12.71 16.49 18.39
CA VAL A 229 -12.62 17.90 18.81
C VAL A 229 -13.67 18.17 19.86
N PHE A 230 -13.24 18.66 21.00
CA PHE A 230 -14.16 18.99 22.09
C PHE A 230 -13.64 20.16 22.96
N PRO A 231 -14.55 20.93 23.54
CA PRO A 231 -15.96 20.98 23.21
C PRO A 231 -16.17 21.54 21.80
N ASN A 232 -17.22 21.09 21.13
CA ASN A 232 -17.67 21.65 19.84
C ASN A 232 -19.21 21.68 19.87
N PRO A 233 -19.84 22.86 19.99
CA PRO A 233 -19.28 24.21 19.98
C PRO A 233 -18.42 24.58 21.19
N SER A 234 -17.57 25.62 21.02
CA SER A 234 -16.73 26.19 22.09
C SER A 234 -16.63 27.72 22.01
N SER A 235 -16.49 28.36 23.18
CA SER A 235 -16.27 29.80 23.29
C SER A 235 -14.81 30.19 23.57
N ASP A 236 -13.98 29.28 24.12
CA ASP A 236 -12.62 29.62 24.58
C ASP A 236 -11.57 28.56 24.21
N LEU A 237 -11.61 27.40 24.83
CA LEU A 237 -10.62 26.33 24.66
C LEU A 237 -11.14 25.20 23.81
N VAL A 238 -10.26 24.66 22.97
CA VAL A 238 -10.51 23.49 22.13
C VAL A 238 -9.44 22.45 22.39
N SER A 239 -9.86 21.21 22.53
CA SER A 239 -9.00 20.05 22.64
C SER A 239 -9.19 19.12 21.45
N VAL A 240 -8.09 18.59 20.93
CA VAL A 240 -8.09 17.55 19.91
C VAL A 240 -7.56 16.27 20.55
N SER A 241 -8.42 15.27 20.77
CA SER A 241 -7.96 13.96 21.20
C SER A 241 -7.53 13.13 20.00
N ASN A 242 -6.55 12.28 20.21
CA ASN A 242 -5.96 11.39 19.22
C ASN A 242 -6.13 9.93 19.71
N ASN A 243 -6.87 9.13 18.96
CA ASN A 243 -7.16 7.75 19.33
C ASN A 243 -6.00 6.79 19.03
N ASN A 244 -5.06 7.19 18.15
CA ASN A 244 -3.98 6.33 17.65
C ASN A 244 -2.61 6.63 18.26
N ASN A 245 -2.51 7.58 19.19
CA ASN A 245 -1.23 8.11 19.71
C ASN A 245 -0.29 8.69 18.62
N SER A 246 -0.79 8.99 17.43
CA SER A 246 -0.02 9.64 16.37
C SER A 246 0.41 11.03 16.79
N VAL A 247 1.64 11.42 16.45
CA VAL A 247 2.11 12.77 16.74
C VAL A 247 1.40 13.77 15.84
N ILE A 248 0.74 14.78 16.44
CA ILE A 248 0.14 15.87 15.68
C ILE A 248 1.25 16.86 15.31
N ASP A 249 1.48 17.03 14.02
CA ASP A 249 2.46 17.99 13.49
C ASP A 249 1.89 19.41 13.53
N THR A 250 0.71 19.59 12.94
CA THR A 250 0.03 20.89 12.88
C THR A 250 -1.49 20.76 13.01
N ILE A 251 -2.10 21.79 13.62
CA ILE A 251 -3.53 22.02 13.58
C ILE A 251 -3.74 23.41 12.96
N GLU A 252 -4.43 23.46 11.82
CA GLU A 252 -4.80 24.70 11.13
C GLU A 252 -6.31 24.91 11.23
N MET A 253 -6.73 26.13 11.50
CA MET A 253 -8.14 26.53 11.50
C MET A 253 -8.37 27.55 10.40
N THR A 254 -9.33 27.30 9.52
CA THR A 254 -9.70 28.19 8.43
C THR A 254 -11.13 28.70 8.59
N ASP A 255 -11.37 29.93 8.13
CA ASP A 255 -12.73 30.46 8.00
C ASP A 255 -13.45 29.84 6.78
N ILE A 256 -14.70 30.20 6.59
CA ILE A 256 -15.54 29.72 5.46
C ILE A 256 -15.02 30.12 4.07
N ASN A 257 -14.09 31.09 4.00
CA ASN A 257 -13.46 31.55 2.77
C ASN A 257 -12.10 30.83 2.53
N GLY A 258 -11.73 29.88 3.40
CA GLY A 258 -10.48 29.13 3.30
C GLY A 258 -9.25 29.87 3.82
N ARG A 259 -9.42 31.07 4.46
CA ARG A 259 -8.31 31.81 5.05
C ARG A 259 -7.91 31.19 6.38
N ILE A 260 -6.62 30.89 6.57
CA ILE A 260 -6.08 30.42 7.85
C ILE A 260 -6.22 31.54 8.88
N VAL A 261 -6.96 31.28 9.94
CA VAL A 261 -7.20 32.22 11.06
C VAL A 261 -6.41 31.82 12.29
N LYS A 262 -5.94 30.56 12.38
CA LYS A 262 -5.09 30.06 13.45
C LYS A 262 -4.29 28.86 12.96
N SER A 263 -3.03 28.76 13.44
CA SER A 263 -2.18 27.58 13.24
C SER A 263 -1.42 27.32 14.53
N VAL A 264 -1.37 26.06 14.95
CA VAL A 264 -0.62 25.59 16.12
C VAL A 264 0.15 24.31 15.78
N THR A 265 1.31 24.10 16.41
CA THR A 265 2.18 22.97 16.18
C THR A 265 2.38 22.17 17.45
N SER A 266 2.47 20.85 17.34
CA SER A 266 2.81 19.93 18.41
C SER A 266 2.00 20.12 19.70
N THR A 267 0.72 20.51 19.57
CA THR A 267 -0.19 20.68 20.71
C THR A 267 -1.56 20.11 20.41
N THR A 268 -2.23 19.67 21.45
CA THR A 268 -3.60 19.12 21.38
C THR A 268 -4.63 20.08 21.99
N ASN A 269 -4.19 21.17 22.63
CA ASN A 269 -5.07 22.14 23.30
C ASN A 269 -4.68 23.56 22.90
N PHE A 270 -5.66 24.36 22.49
CA PHE A 270 -5.43 25.75 22.09
C PHE A 270 -6.67 26.63 22.32
N SER A 271 -6.44 27.91 22.52
CA SER A 271 -7.54 28.89 22.70
C SER A 271 -8.07 29.35 21.35
N VAL A 272 -9.38 29.56 21.28
CA VAL A 272 -10.10 30.17 20.15
C VAL A 272 -10.82 31.47 20.58
N LYS A 273 -10.46 32.00 21.73
CA LYS A 273 -11.14 33.17 22.34
C LYS A 273 -11.07 34.43 21.46
N GLU A 274 -10.00 34.56 20.68
CA GLU A 274 -9.80 35.71 19.77
C GLU A 274 -10.61 35.60 18.47
N LEU A 275 -11.23 34.44 18.18
CA LEU A 275 -12.02 34.27 16.98
C LEU A 275 -13.47 34.78 17.18
N SER A 276 -14.02 35.32 16.14
CA SER A 276 -15.45 35.71 16.11
C SER A 276 -16.34 34.46 16.14
N ALA A 277 -17.56 34.60 16.68
CA ALA A 277 -18.54 33.51 16.59
C ALA A 277 -18.82 33.14 15.13
N GLY A 278 -18.84 31.86 14.82
CA GLY A 278 -19.01 31.39 13.45
C GLY A 278 -18.59 29.95 13.22
N VAL A 279 -18.66 29.57 11.95
CA VAL A 279 -18.21 28.22 11.48
C VAL A 279 -16.80 28.30 10.94
N TYR A 280 -15.99 27.36 11.36
CA TYR A 280 -14.59 27.17 10.95
C TYR A 280 -14.36 25.73 10.51
N PHE A 281 -13.29 25.51 9.78
CA PHE A 281 -12.79 24.17 9.47
C PHE A 281 -11.43 23.97 10.16
N LEU A 282 -11.32 22.87 10.89
CA LEU A 282 -10.14 22.49 11.63
C LEU A 282 -9.47 21.33 10.89
N LYS A 283 -8.23 21.55 10.43
CA LYS A 283 -7.40 20.58 9.72
C LYS A 283 -6.29 20.11 10.65
N VAL A 284 -6.19 18.81 10.88
CA VAL A 284 -5.14 18.16 11.65
C VAL A 284 -4.21 17.42 10.69
N THR A 285 -2.92 17.68 10.81
CA THR A 285 -1.87 17.00 10.01
C THR A 285 -1.01 16.16 10.93
N THR A 286 -0.75 14.92 10.54
CA THR A 286 0.18 13.97 11.16
C THR A 286 1.06 13.33 10.10
N ALA A 287 2.07 12.56 10.49
CA ALA A 287 2.87 11.77 9.54
C ALA A 287 2.04 10.73 8.77
N GLU A 288 0.94 10.24 9.37
CA GLU A 288 0.10 9.20 8.80
C GLU A 288 -1.03 9.74 7.90
N GLY A 289 -1.33 11.06 7.98
CA GLY A 289 -2.39 11.63 7.15
C GLY A 289 -2.91 12.99 7.61
N VAL A 290 -3.91 13.47 6.86
CA VAL A 290 -4.56 14.77 7.09
C VAL A 290 -6.05 14.55 7.27
N GLY A 291 -6.61 15.07 8.36
CA GLY A 291 -8.04 15.07 8.62
C GLY A 291 -8.61 16.48 8.76
N THR A 292 -9.86 16.67 8.34
CA THR A 292 -10.56 17.96 8.47
C THR A 292 -11.93 17.75 9.09
N THR A 293 -12.32 18.66 9.98
CA THR A 293 -13.65 18.65 10.58
C THR A 293 -14.21 20.05 10.74
N LYS A 294 -15.54 20.13 10.87
CA LYS A 294 -16.24 21.39 11.15
C LYS A 294 -16.15 21.72 12.65
N PHE A 295 -15.83 22.96 12.96
CA PHE A 295 -15.82 23.52 14.30
C PHE A 295 -16.77 24.73 14.39
N VAL A 296 -17.50 24.88 15.49
CA VAL A 296 -18.39 25.99 15.74
C VAL A 296 -17.89 26.80 16.94
N LYS A 297 -17.53 28.06 16.69
CA LYS A 297 -17.18 29.04 17.71
C LYS A 297 -18.45 29.78 18.17
N GLN A 298 -18.68 29.80 19.47
CA GLN A 298 -19.72 30.61 20.13
C GLN A 298 -19.17 31.90 20.70
#